data_ce756404a88d8b5f49f1acb9d6630348
#
_entry.id   ce756404a88d8b5f49f1acb9d6630348
#
_cell.length_a   1.000
_cell.length_b   1.000
_cell.length_c   1.000
_cell.angle_alpha   90.00
_cell.angle_beta   90.00
_cell.angle_gamma   90.00
#
_symmetry.space_group_name_H-M   'P 1'
#
loop_
_entity.id
_entity.type
_entity.pdbx_description
1 polymer ?
#
loop_
_entity_poly.entity_id
_entity_poly.type
_entity_poly.pdbx_seq_one_letter_code
_entity_poly.pdbx_strand_id
1 'polypeptide(L)'
;FPTRRSSDLIGFGYIPTDKRFVANYKDGAWDEGGLTEDPNIVMNECAGVLQYAQTVFEGMKAYTTEDGHIVTFRPDLNAKRMVDSAKRLEMPPFPEDKFVDAIVQTVKANEAYVPPYGTGATLYIRPYMFGINPVIGVKPATDYQFRVFATPVGPYFKGGVKPLTLCVSDFDRAAPHGTGHIKAGLNYAMSLHAIVTAHAN
;
A
#
# COMPACT_ATOMS: atom_id res chain seq x y z
N PHE A 1 22.58 -7.47 -2.73
CA PHE A 1 21.28 -7.88 -3.27
C PHE A 1 21.28 -9.37 -3.61
N PRO A 2 20.17 -10.09 -3.46
CA PRO A 2 20.08 -11.47 -3.88
C PRO A 2 20.43 -11.58 -5.38
N THR A 3 21.34 -12.47 -5.71
CA THR A 3 21.72 -12.80 -7.09
C THR A 3 20.48 -13.27 -7.89
N ARG A 4 20.52 -13.31 -9.23
CA ARG A 4 19.41 -13.80 -10.08
C ARG A 4 18.77 -15.09 -9.55
N ARG A 5 19.56 -16.00 -8.97
CA ARG A 5 19.06 -17.26 -8.39
C ARG A 5 18.18 -17.07 -7.15
N SER A 6 18.35 -15.99 -6.38
CA SER A 6 17.53 -15.76 -5.20
C SER A 6 16.26 -14.96 -5.53
N SER A 7 16.19 -14.23 -6.65
CA SER A 7 14.95 -13.57 -7.09
C SER A 7 13.86 -14.59 -7.49
N ASP A 8 14.23 -15.76 -7.99
CA ASP A 8 13.30 -16.85 -8.34
C ASP A 8 12.66 -17.50 -7.09
N LEU A 9 13.26 -17.30 -5.91
CA LEU A 9 12.80 -17.83 -4.64
C LEU A 9 11.98 -16.81 -3.84
N ILE A 10 11.90 -15.55 -4.30
CA ILE A 10 11.13 -14.50 -3.64
C ILE A 10 9.64 -14.82 -3.75
N GLY A 11 8.98 -14.99 -2.58
CA GLY A 11 7.54 -15.12 -2.47
C GLY A 11 6.84 -13.76 -2.41
N PHE A 12 5.60 -13.75 -1.93
CA PHE A 12 4.83 -12.50 -1.67
C PHE A 12 4.89 -12.13 -0.17
N GLY A 13 6.05 -12.33 0.46
CA GLY A 13 6.31 -11.94 1.85
C GLY A 13 6.98 -10.58 1.95
N TYR A 14 6.89 -9.97 3.14
CA TYR A 14 7.59 -8.70 3.40
C TYR A 14 9.10 -8.94 3.54
N ILE A 15 9.87 -8.26 2.70
CA ILE A 15 11.33 -8.17 2.77
C ILE A 15 11.64 -6.69 3.03
N PRO A 16 12.29 -6.33 4.15
CA PRO A 16 12.58 -4.93 4.46
C PRO A 16 13.53 -4.32 3.44
N THR A 17 13.29 -3.05 3.13
CA THR A 17 14.18 -2.20 2.34
C THR A 17 14.72 -1.07 3.20
N ASP A 18 15.74 -0.33 2.72
CA ASP A 18 16.47 0.63 3.54
C ASP A 18 15.65 1.88 3.87
N LYS A 19 14.90 2.40 2.91
CA LYS A 19 14.23 3.69 3.07
C LYS A 19 12.71 3.59 2.84
N ARG A 20 11.99 4.47 3.52
CA ARG A 20 10.57 4.76 3.32
C ARG A 20 10.33 6.25 3.35
N PHE A 21 9.27 6.71 2.68
CA PHE A 21 8.83 8.10 2.74
C PHE A 21 7.78 8.27 3.84
N VAL A 22 7.83 9.40 4.55
CA VAL A 22 6.86 9.78 5.59
C VAL A 22 6.53 11.26 5.46
N ALA A 23 5.24 11.58 5.48
CA ALA A 23 4.73 12.94 5.62
C ALA A 23 3.65 12.98 6.70
N ASN A 24 3.52 14.11 7.40
CA ASN A 24 2.55 14.29 8.47
C ASN A 24 1.58 15.41 8.13
N TYR A 25 0.32 15.21 8.48
CA TYR A 25 -0.71 16.25 8.46
C TYR A 25 -1.00 16.68 9.88
N LYS A 26 -0.80 17.96 10.13
CA LYS A 26 -1.05 18.57 11.43
C LYS A 26 -1.43 20.04 11.24
N ASP A 27 -2.27 20.55 12.11
CA ASP A 27 -2.69 21.98 12.10
C ASP A 27 -3.26 22.43 10.74
N GLY A 28 -3.93 21.51 10.02
CA GLY A 28 -4.61 21.79 8.75
C GLY A 28 -3.73 21.70 7.50
N ALA A 29 -2.47 21.24 7.59
CA ALA A 29 -1.57 21.16 6.46
C ALA A 29 -0.68 19.90 6.46
N TRP A 30 -0.33 19.43 5.27
CA TRP A 30 0.74 18.43 5.08
C TRP A 30 2.11 19.11 5.12
N ASP A 31 3.04 18.50 5.83
CA ASP A 31 4.46 18.87 5.73
C ASP A 31 5.06 18.43 4.37
N GLU A 32 6.32 18.77 4.14
CA GLU A 32 7.01 18.37 2.90
C GLU A 32 7.34 16.88 2.85
N GLY A 33 7.34 16.23 4.00
CA GLY A 33 7.74 14.83 4.14
C GLY A 33 9.21 14.57 3.85
N GLY A 34 9.61 13.31 3.91
CA GLY A 34 10.98 12.91 3.60
C GLY A 34 11.25 11.44 3.81
N LEU A 35 12.44 11.02 3.41
CA LEU A 35 12.90 9.64 3.55
C LEU A 35 13.41 9.38 4.98
N THR A 36 13.09 8.20 5.51
CA THR A 36 13.60 7.69 6.79
C THR A 36 13.97 6.22 6.69
N GLU A 37 14.83 5.75 7.58
CA GLU A 37 15.19 4.33 7.74
C GLU A 37 14.27 3.62 8.74
N ASP A 38 13.62 4.35 9.64
CA ASP A 38 12.80 3.76 10.69
C ASP A 38 11.49 3.17 10.12
N PRO A 39 11.29 1.84 10.19
CA PRO A 39 10.08 1.18 9.74
C PRO A 39 8.93 1.29 10.75
N ASN A 40 9.21 1.72 11.97
CA ASN A 40 8.25 1.69 13.06
C ASN A 40 7.29 2.87 12.98
N ILE A 41 6.12 2.67 13.55
CA ILE A 41 5.10 3.70 13.74
C ILE A 41 4.79 3.75 15.23
N VAL A 42 5.08 4.87 15.87
CA VAL A 42 4.72 5.12 17.26
C VAL A 42 3.44 5.92 17.27
N MET A 43 2.40 5.41 17.93
CA MET A 43 1.10 6.08 18.03
C MET A 43 0.43 5.78 19.38
N ASN A 44 -0.55 6.60 19.74
CA ASN A 44 -1.36 6.36 20.93
C ASN A 44 -2.31 5.18 20.71
N GLU A 45 -2.61 4.41 21.77
CA GLU A 45 -3.56 3.28 21.72
C GLU A 45 -4.97 3.68 21.26
N CYS A 46 -5.38 4.92 21.48
CA CYS A 46 -6.64 5.49 21.02
C CYS A 46 -6.58 6.08 19.59
N ALA A 47 -5.52 5.84 18.81
CA ALA A 47 -5.42 6.37 17.45
C ALA A 47 -6.62 5.95 16.59
N GLY A 48 -7.14 6.88 15.79
CA GLY A 48 -8.34 6.67 14.97
C GLY A 48 -8.24 5.46 14.04
N VAL A 49 -7.05 5.16 13.53
CA VAL A 49 -6.81 3.96 12.71
C VAL A 49 -7.01 2.66 13.49
N LEU A 50 -6.63 2.61 14.76
CA LEU A 50 -6.76 1.42 15.61
C LEU A 50 -8.21 1.20 16.06
N GLN A 51 -8.95 2.28 16.33
CA GLN A 51 -10.31 2.19 16.86
C GLN A 51 -11.37 2.07 15.76
N TYR A 52 -11.20 2.78 14.65
CA TYR A 52 -12.24 2.92 13.61
C TYR A 52 -11.75 2.63 12.20
N ALA A 53 -10.57 2.04 12.05
CA ALA A 53 -9.99 1.65 10.76
C ALA A 53 -9.92 2.83 9.75
N GLN A 54 -9.71 4.07 10.23
CA GLN A 54 -9.60 5.24 9.37
C GLN A 54 -8.24 5.24 8.65
N THR A 55 -8.18 4.45 7.57
CA THR A 55 -6.97 4.26 6.74
C THR A 55 -7.33 3.92 5.31
N VAL A 56 -6.54 4.42 4.37
CA VAL A 56 -6.59 4.10 2.95
C VAL A 56 -5.20 3.71 2.47
N PHE A 57 -5.13 2.90 1.41
CA PHE A 57 -3.84 2.47 0.86
C PHE A 57 -3.88 2.29 -0.64
N GLU A 58 -2.69 2.26 -1.22
CA GLU A 58 -2.48 1.95 -2.63
C GLU A 58 -1.48 0.79 -2.81
N GLY A 59 -1.42 0.27 -4.00
CA GLY A 59 -0.45 -0.74 -4.38
C GLY A 59 -0.07 -0.59 -5.84
N MET A 60 1.21 -0.49 -6.09
CA MET A 60 1.78 -0.44 -7.43
C MET A 60 3.14 -1.14 -7.45
N LYS A 61 3.77 -1.19 -8.59
CA LYS A 61 5.05 -1.87 -8.76
C LYS A 61 6.03 -1.01 -9.55
N ALA A 62 7.32 -1.17 -9.24
CA ALA A 62 8.40 -0.72 -10.10
C ALA A 62 9.02 -1.95 -10.79
N TYR A 63 9.39 -1.78 -12.05
CA TYR A 63 9.90 -2.82 -12.94
C TYR A 63 11.22 -2.38 -13.54
N THR A 64 12.14 -3.31 -13.72
CA THR A 64 13.30 -3.10 -14.58
C THR A 64 12.92 -3.47 -16.03
N THR A 65 13.13 -2.57 -16.96
CA THR A 65 12.93 -2.80 -18.40
C THR A 65 14.12 -3.55 -19.00
N GLU A 66 14.00 -4.02 -20.26
CA GLU A 66 15.05 -4.77 -20.96
C GLU A 66 16.33 -3.91 -21.13
N ASP A 67 16.19 -2.62 -21.34
CA ASP A 67 17.29 -1.66 -21.47
C ASP A 67 17.80 -1.12 -20.09
N GLY A 68 17.31 -1.71 -18.98
CA GLY A 68 17.81 -1.45 -17.62
C GLY A 68 17.19 -0.25 -16.91
N HIS A 69 16.20 0.43 -17.49
CA HIS A 69 15.48 1.51 -16.82
C HIS A 69 14.51 0.97 -15.75
N ILE A 70 14.31 1.75 -14.70
CA ILE A 70 13.31 1.46 -13.67
C ILE A 70 12.08 2.33 -13.93
N VAL A 71 10.94 1.68 -14.12
CA VAL A 71 9.68 2.34 -14.47
C VAL A 71 8.53 1.93 -13.55
N THR A 72 7.56 2.82 -13.37
CA THR A 72 6.26 2.56 -12.75
C THR A 72 5.14 2.77 -13.77
N PHE A 73 4.01 2.09 -13.61
CA PHE A 73 2.88 2.25 -14.52
C PHE A 73 1.79 3.12 -13.89
N ARG A 74 1.52 4.28 -14.47
CA ARG A 74 0.43 5.20 -14.14
C ARG A 74 0.28 5.50 -12.63
N PRO A 75 1.33 5.95 -11.93
CA PRO A 75 1.23 6.33 -10.52
C PRO A 75 0.26 7.50 -10.27
N ASP A 76 0.01 8.32 -11.28
CA ASP A 76 -0.99 9.39 -11.28
C ASP A 76 -2.41 8.88 -11.02
N LEU A 77 -2.80 7.74 -11.60
CA LEU A 77 -4.12 7.13 -11.36
C LEU A 77 -4.24 6.53 -9.96
N ASN A 78 -3.14 6.02 -9.40
CA ASN A 78 -3.12 5.58 -8.00
C ASN A 78 -3.26 6.77 -7.06
N ALA A 79 -2.58 7.90 -7.34
CA ALA A 79 -2.70 9.13 -6.58
C ALA A 79 -4.16 9.62 -6.54
N LYS A 80 -4.80 9.72 -7.70
CA LYS A 80 -6.20 10.10 -7.84
C LYS A 80 -7.13 9.19 -7.04
N ARG A 81 -6.96 7.86 -7.14
CA ARG A 81 -7.79 6.90 -6.39
C ARG A 81 -7.57 7.03 -4.88
N MET A 82 -6.35 7.31 -4.41
CA MET A 82 -6.11 7.58 -2.99
C MET A 82 -6.83 8.84 -2.53
N VAL A 83 -6.83 9.90 -3.33
CA VAL A 83 -7.60 11.13 -3.06
C VAL A 83 -9.09 10.82 -2.90
N ASP A 84 -9.68 10.06 -3.84
CA ASP A 84 -11.10 9.68 -3.79
C ASP A 84 -11.40 8.81 -2.57
N SER A 85 -10.51 7.87 -2.25
CA SER A 85 -10.63 7.03 -1.06
C SER A 85 -10.54 7.83 0.24
N ALA A 86 -9.60 8.77 0.31
CA ALA A 86 -9.42 9.66 1.47
C ALA A 86 -10.67 10.52 1.72
N LYS A 87 -11.18 11.16 0.67
CA LYS A 87 -12.41 11.98 0.75
C LYS A 87 -13.60 11.19 1.30
N ARG A 88 -13.77 9.91 0.88
CA ARG A 88 -14.88 9.05 1.34
C ARG A 88 -14.78 8.74 2.85
N LEU A 89 -13.58 8.73 3.43
CA LEU A 89 -13.34 8.48 4.85
C LEU A 89 -13.08 9.78 5.65
N GLU A 90 -13.45 10.94 5.10
CA GLU A 90 -13.25 12.25 5.74
C GLU A 90 -11.80 12.50 6.17
N MET A 91 -10.84 12.05 5.35
CA MET A 91 -9.41 12.26 5.54
C MET A 91 -8.91 13.38 4.62
N PRO A 92 -7.98 14.24 5.06
CA PRO A 92 -7.40 15.27 4.20
C PRO A 92 -6.64 14.61 3.04
N PRO A 93 -6.98 14.87 1.77
CA PRO A 93 -6.28 14.27 0.65
C PRO A 93 -4.79 14.62 0.66
N PHE A 94 -3.94 13.62 0.42
CA PHE A 94 -2.52 13.88 0.13
C PHE A 94 -2.41 14.37 -1.33
N PRO A 95 -1.67 15.46 -1.61
CA PRO A 95 -1.60 16.04 -2.96
C PRO A 95 -1.07 15.04 -3.99
N GLU A 96 -1.70 14.98 -5.17
CA GLU A 96 -1.39 13.98 -6.21
C GLU A 96 0.04 14.09 -6.73
N ASP A 97 0.54 15.31 -6.90
CA ASP A 97 1.92 15.59 -7.31
C ASP A 97 2.94 15.14 -6.25
N LYS A 98 2.69 15.46 -4.97
CA LYS A 98 3.52 15.00 -3.85
C LYS A 98 3.46 13.47 -3.69
N PHE A 99 2.32 12.84 -3.99
CA PHE A 99 2.21 11.38 -4.00
C PHE A 99 3.16 10.76 -5.03
N VAL A 100 3.14 11.26 -6.27
CA VAL A 100 4.01 10.75 -7.34
C VAL A 100 5.48 10.98 -6.98
N ASP A 101 5.82 12.15 -6.45
CA ASP A 101 7.18 12.46 -6.01
C ASP A 101 7.64 11.53 -4.87
N ALA A 102 6.80 11.26 -3.87
CA ALA A 102 7.09 10.31 -2.80
C ALA A 102 7.38 8.88 -3.32
N ILE A 103 6.64 8.43 -4.37
CA ILE A 103 6.91 7.16 -5.04
C ILE A 103 8.29 7.18 -5.70
N VAL A 104 8.60 8.24 -6.45
CA VAL A 104 9.89 8.38 -7.13
C VAL A 104 11.05 8.39 -6.13
N GLN A 105 10.94 9.16 -5.06
CA GLN A 105 11.93 9.21 -3.99
C GLN A 105 12.14 7.83 -3.35
N THR A 106 11.04 7.12 -3.00
CA THR A 106 11.11 5.79 -2.38
C THR A 106 11.77 4.78 -3.30
N VAL A 107 11.43 4.76 -4.59
CA VAL A 107 12.02 3.82 -5.57
C VAL A 107 13.51 4.12 -5.77
N LYS A 108 13.88 5.38 -5.98
CA LYS A 108 15.30 5.79 -6.15
C LYS A 108 16.14 5.42 -4.93
N ALA A 109 15.63 5.66 -3.71
CA ALA A 109 16.35 5.36 -2.48
C ALA A 109 16.49 3.85 -2.22
N ASN A 110 15.68 3.02 -2.88
CA ASN A 110 15.71 1.56 -2.79
C ASN A 110 16.00 0.89 -4.14
N GLU A 111 16.68 1.57 -5.05
CA GLU A 111 16.98 1.07 -6.40
C GLU A 111 17.64 -0.31 -6.38
N ALA A 112 18.56 -0.54 -5.43
CA ALA A 112 19.24 -1.83 -5.28
C ALA A 112 18.28 -3.02 -5.02
N TYR A 113 17.05 -2.75 -4.60
CA TYR A 113 16.02 -3.76 -4.32
C TYR A 113 15.08 -4.01 -5.50
N VAL A 114 15.21 -3.28 -6.60
CA VAL A 114 14.40 -3.54 -7.81
C VAL A 114 14.92 -4.78 -8.51
N PRO A 115 14.12 -5.86 -8.65
CA PRO A 115 14.59 -7.09 -9.28
C PRO A 115 14.96 -6.88 -10.76
N PRO A 116 15.97 -7.61 -11.27
CA PRO A 116 16.38 -7.51 -12.67
C PRO A 116 15.29 -7.92 -13.66
N TYR A 117 15.35 -7.36 -14.87
CA TYR A 117 14.48 -7.77 -15.99
C TYR A 117 14.54 -9.27 -16.24
N GLY A 118 13.41 -9.85 -16.62
CA GLY A 118 13.30 -11.28 -16.98
C GLY A 118 13.17 -12.24 -15.80
N THR A 119 13.21 -11.76 -14.54
CA THR A 119 13.04 -12.61 -13.34
C THR A 119 11.57 -12.85 -12.97
N GLY A 120 10.63 -12.08 -13.53
CA GLY A 120 9.22 -12.08 -13.11
C GLY A 120 8.97 -11.44 -11.74
N ALA A 121 10.01 -11.13 -10.97
CA ALA A 121 9.93 -10.42 -9.72
C ALA A 121 9.88 -8.89 -9.94
N THR A 122 9.38 -8.15 -8.97
CA THR A 122 9.18 -6.69 -9.06
C THR A 122 9.37 -6.05 -7.69
N LEU A 123 9.59 -4.74 -7.64
CA LEU A 123 9.51 -3.99 -6.39
C LEU A 123 8.05 -3.55 -6.16
N TYR A 124 7.39 -4.13 -5.17
CA TYR A 124 6.05 -3.71 -4.76
C TYR A 124 6.14 -2.46 -3.90
N ILE A 125 5.31 -1.47 -4.18
CA ILE A 125 5.26 -0.18 -3.49
C ILE A 125 3.91 -0.04 -2.80
N ARG A 126 3.92 0.29 -1.51
CA ARG A 126 2.74 0.46 -0.66
C ARG A 126 2.63 1.87 -0.10
N PRO A 127 1.96 2.80 -0.80
CA PRO A 127 1.48 4.03 -0.20
C PRO A 127 0.28 3.77 0.72
N TYR A 128 0.22 4.43 1.86
CA TYR A 128 -0.92 4.34 2.78
C TYR A 128 -1.00 5.58 3.67
N MET A 129 -2.19 5.86 4.16
CA MET A 129 -2.48 7.02 4.99
C MET A 129 -3.45 6.63 6.10
N PHE A 130 -3.28 7.19 7.30
CA PHE A 130 -4.06 6.81 8.48
C PHE A 130 -4.10 7.91 9.52
N GLY A 131 -5.20 7.93 10.33
CA GLY A 131 -5.37 8.85 11.45
C GLY A 131 -4.58 8.40 12.68
N ILE A 132 -3.78 9.31 13.26
CA ILE A 132 -2.83 8.98 14.33
C ILE A 132 -3.17 9.57 15.70
N ASN A 133 -3.96 10.63 15.77
CA ASN A 133 -4.30 11.23 17.05
C ASN A 133 -5.35 10.41 17.83
N PRO A 134 -5.41 10.55 19.16
CA PRO A 134 -6.40 9.88 20.01
C PRO A 134 -7.83 10.29 19.67
N VAL A 135 -8.72 9.30 19.49
CA VAL A 135 -10.14 9.48 19.18
C VAL A 135 -10.98 8.42 19.91
N ILE A 136 -11.82 8.82 20.87
CA ILE A 136 -12.75 7.90 21.55
C ILE A 136 -14.12 7.88 20.88
N GLY A 137 -14.70 9.04 20.57
CA GLY A 137 -15.96 9.11 19.82
C GLY A 137 -15.75 8.92 18.32
N VAL A 138 -16.75 8.39 17.60
CA VAL A 138 -16.70 8.24 16.14
C VAL A 138 -16.68 9.61 15.48
N LYS A 139 -15.52 10.05 15.07
CA LYS A 139 -15.27 11.30 14.33
C LYS A 139 -13.97 11.17 13.54
N PRO A 140 -13.77 11.99 12.50
CA PRO A 140 -12.49 12.04 11.80
C PRO A 140 -11.34 12.39 12.75
N ALA A 141 -10.17 11.82 12.51
CA ALA A 141 -8.93 12.26 13.13
C ALA A 141 -8.60 13.71 12.72
N THR A 142 -7.73 14.37 13.46
CA THR A 142 -7.19 15.69 13.13
C THR A 142 -5.76 15.63 12.61
N ASP A 143 -5.04 14.59 13.01
CA ASP A 143 -3.65 14.37 12.64
C ASP A 143 -3.55 13.07 11.85
N TYR A 144 -2.82 13.11 10.74
CA TYR A 144 -2.65 11.95 9.85
C TYR A 144 -1.19 11.77 9.49
N GLN A 145 -0.86 10.56 9.09
CA GLN A 145 0.44 10.25 8.51
C GLN A 145 0.24 9.57 7.15
N PHE A 146 0.98 10.04 6.15
CA PHE A 146 1.15 9.39 4.86
C PHE A 146 2.52 8.72 4.82
N ARG A 147 2.56 7.46 4.41
CA ARG A 147 3.81 6.68 4.30
C ARG A 147 3.86 5.92 2.98
N VAL A 148 5.09 5.72 2.51
CA VAL A 148 5.37 4.81 1.38
C VAL A 148 6.50 3.88 1.78
N PHE A 149 6.28 2.58 1.73
CA PHE A 149 7.36 1.59 1.79
C PHE A 149 7.38 0.73 0.54
N ALA A 150 8.50 0.06 0.30
CA ALA A 150 8.65 -0.86 -0.82
C ALA A 150 9.18 -2.22 -0.32
N THR A 151 8.91 -3.28 -1.08
CA THR A 151 9.41 -4.63 -0.81
C THR A 151 9.54 -5.41 -2.12
N PRO A 152 10.64 -6.10 -2.38
CA PRO A 152 10.73 -6.98 -3.54
C PRO A 152 9.77 -8.16 -3.39
N VAL A 153 9.04 -8.48 -4.45
CA VAL A 153 8.08 -9.60 -4.49
C VAL A 153 8.28 -10.44 -5.75
N GLY A 154 8.09 -11.73 -5.61
CA GLY A 154 8.02 -12.65 -6.75
C GLY A 154 6.70 -12.56 -7.51
N PRO A 155 6.53 -13.37 -8.57
CA PRO A 155 5.26 -13.45 -9.28
C PRO A 155 4.14 -13.90 -8.34
N TYR A 156 2.98 -13.25 -8.43
CA TYR A 156 1.82 -13.56 -7.59
C TYR A 156 1.36 -15.01 -7.77
N PHE A 157 1.34 -15.50 -9.01
CA PHE A 157 1.05 -16.89 -9.33
C PHE A 157 2.35 -17.64 -9.68
N LYS A 158 2.83 -18.46 -8.76
CA LYS A 158 4.09 -19.22 -8.91
C LYS A 158 4.10 -20.20 -10.08
N GLY A 159 2.98 -20.56 -10.64
CA GLY A 159 2.84 -21.52 -11.74
C GLY A 159 2.47 -20.91 -13.09
N GLY A 160 2.61 -19.59 -13.25
CA GLY A 160 2.14 -18.86 -14.44
C GLY A 160 0.62 -18.77 -14.52
N VAL A 161 0.08 -18.53 -15.71
CA VAL A 161 -1.36 -18.44 -15.94
C VAL A 161 -2.00 -19.82 -15.88
N LYS A 162 -2.76 -20.08 -14.82
CA LYS A 162 -3.53 -21.34 -14.62
C LYS A 162 -4.99 -21.01 -14.29
N PRO A 163 -5.94 -21.88 -14.66
CA PRO A 163 -7.31 -21.74 -14.22
C PRO A 163 -7.40 -21.75 -12.70
N LEU A 164 -8.31 -20.92 -12.14
CA LEU A 164 -8.63 -20.89 -10.73
C LEU A 164 -10.03 -21.45 -10.50
N THR A 165 -10.21 -22.19 -9.42
CA THR A 165 -11.54 -22.54 -8.92
C THR A 165 -12.03 -21.39 -8.05
N LEU A 166 -13.24 -20.92 -8.34
CA LEU A 166 -13.87 -19.82 -7.60
C LEU A 166 -15.12 -20.34 -6.90
N CYS A 167 -15.38 -19.86 -5.68
CA CYS A 167 -16.64 -20.05 -5.01
C CYS A 167 -17.32 -18.69 -4.77
N VAL A 168 -18.64 -18.68 -4.85
CA VAL A 168 -19.44 -17.51 -4.51
C VAL A 168 -19.65 -17.50 -3.00
N SER A 169 -19.40 -16.36 -2.36
CA SER A 169 -19.60 -16.17 -0.92
C SER A 169 -20.90 -15.42 -0.66
N ASP A 170 -21.59 -15.79 0.41
CA ASP A 170 -22.79 -15.08 0.90
C ASP A 170 -22.40 -13.79 1.70
N PHE A 171 -21.11 -13.59 1.96
CA PHE A 171 -20.61 -12.41 2.67
C PHE A 171 -20.15 -11.32 1.73
N ASP A 172 -20.66 -10.11 1.92
CA ASP A 172 -20.21 -8.93 1.18
C ASP A 172 -18.80 -8.53 1.59
N ARG A 173 -17.92 -8.45 0.61
CA ARG A 173 -16.61 -7.79 0.78
C ARG A 173 -16.69 -6.29 0.47
N ALA A 174 -17.48 -5.94 -0.53
CA ALA A 174 -17.56 -4.61 -1.12
C ALA A 174 -19.01 -4.10 -1.02
N ALA A 175 -19.39 -3.61 0.17
CA ALA A 175 -20.74 -3.13 0.43
C ALA A 175 -21.17 -2.07 -0.62
N PRO A 176 -22.28 -2.27 -1.37
CA PRO A 176 -22.68 -1.43 -2.50
C PRO A 176 -22.89 0.04 -2.14
N HIS A 177 -23.49 0.32 -1.00
CA HIS A 177 -23.75 1.68 -0.49
C HIS A 177 -22.79 2.10 0.65
N GLY A 178 -21.77 1.28 0.92
CA GLY A 178 -20.75 1.52 1.94
C GLY A 178 -19.45 2.05 1.34
N THR A 179 -18.36 1.33 1.63
CA THR A 179 -16.99 1.69 1.25
C THR A 179 -16.40 0.78 0.17
N GLY A 180 -17.20 -0.06 -0.46
CA GLY A 180 -16.76 -1.05 -1.45
C GLY A 180 -16.05 -0.47 -2.66
N HIS A 181 -16.37 0.77 -3.04
CA HIS A 181 -15.80 1.50 -4.18
C HIS A 181 -14.45 2.17 -3.90
N ILE A 182 -13.98 2.18 -2.64
CA ILE A 182 -12.71 2.80 -2.25
C ILE A 182 -11.67 1.75 -1.83
N LYS A 183 -10.39 2.15 -1.84
CA LYS A 183 -9.29 1.28 -1.44
C LYS A 183 -8.94 1.49 0.04
N ALA A 184 -9.77 0.93 0.92
CA ALA A 184 -9.66 1.02 2.38
C ALA A 184 -9.43 -0.34 3.02
N GLY A 185 -8.62 -0.40 4.07
CA GLY A 185 -8.26 -1.63 4.76
C GLY A 185 -9.44 -2.43 5.28
N LEU A 186 -10.50 -1.74 5.73
CA LEU A 186 -11.73 -2.36 6.24
C LEU A 186 -12.41 -3.29 5.21
N ASN A 187 -12.39 -2.97 3.91
CA ASN A 187 -12.93 -3.83 2.85
C ASN A 187 -12.17 -5.16 2.74
N TYR A 188 -10.88 -5.14 3.04
CA TYR A 188 -10.03 -6.33 2.98
C TYR A 188 -10.18 -7.18 4.24
N ALA A 189 -10.32 -6.56 5.40
CA ALA A 189 -10.63 -7.27 6.64
C ALA A 189 -11.96 -8.03 6.54
N MET A 190 -12.98 -7.45 5.93
CA MET A 190 -14.28 -8.11 5.67
C MET A 190 -14.16 -9.36 4.79
N SER A 191 -13.16 -9.45 3.92
CA SER A 191 -12.97 -10.61 3.04
C SER A 191 -12.24 -11.78 3.69
N LEU A 192 -11.64 -11.61 4.87
CA LEU A 192 -10.78 -12.64 5.47
C LEU A 192 -11.52 -13.96 5.74
N HIS A 193 -12.74 -13.91 6.27
CA HIS A 193 -13.52 -15.12 6.55
C HIS A 193 -13.81 -15.92 5.27
N ALA A 194 -14.26 -15.25 4.22
CA ALA A 194 -14.55 -15.89 2.92
C ALA A 194 -13.27 -16.48 2.29
N ILE A 195 -12.13 -15.77 2.37
CA ILE A 195 -10.85 -16.25 1.85
C ILE A 195 -10.39 -17.50 2.60
N VAL A 196 -10.42 -17.49 3.94
CA VAL A 196 -10.00 -18.64 4.77
C VAL A 196 -10.89 -19.85 4.50
N THR A 197 -12.20 -19.65 4.41
CA THR A 197 -13.15 -20.73 4.12
C THR A 197 -12.94 -21.32 2.71
N ALA A 198 -12.68 -20.48 1.71
CA ALA A 198 -12.41 -20.93 0.35
C ALA A 198 -11.09 -21.72 0.24
N HIS A 199 -10.09 -21.43 1.06
CA HIS A 199 -8.83 -22.17 1.08
C HIS A 199 -8.91 -23.49 1.85
N ALA A 200 -9.91 -23.67 2.73
CA ALA A 200 -10.10 -24.87 3.54
C ALA A 200 -10.88 -25.96 2.78
N ASN A 201 -11.54 -25.62 1.67
CA ASN A 201 -12.32 -26.50 0.78
C ASN A 201 -11.56 -26.78 -0.52
#